data_e5c9d4e1c07ce4198b2ad9d98d4bb6c0
#
_entry.id   e5c9d4e1c07ce4198b2ad9d98d4bb6c0
#
_cell.length_a   1.000
_cell.length_b   1.000
_cell.length_c   1.000
_cell.angle_alpha   90.00
_cell.angle_beta   90.00
_cell.angle_gamma   90.00
#
_symmetry.space_group_name_H-M   'P 1'
#
loop_
_entity.id
_entity.type
_entity.pdbx_description
1 polymer ?
#
loop_
_entity_poly.entity_id
_entity_poly.type
_entity_poly.pdbx_seq_one_letter_code
_entity_poly.pdbx_strand_id
1 'polypeptide(L)'
;MGELSELKGRMRALRNVKKVRLVNLPKLSVMVLRFAFVNVKELEMENASLLESHEVLGEVMRKKREEERRREEEERRREEEERKRQEEEERRKEMERQKQLMEEKERRENGIVICLDDLEHLSPNLTSITIQSCKDYRSEVLDFSRFTELKELKIEGECFDYPNKVRMEGMKQLKRVEIGWSCFTSTNADNELVVKDCPELSELVIGSNCFSSFTSFQLSGLSSLKRLSIGSYCFKEARFEVRKMESLETIQLGSSCFEKSLHTVIEGERG
;
A
#
# COMPACT_ATOMS: atom_id res chain seq x y z
N MET A 1 -32.19 9.71 70.01
CA MET A 1 -33.19 9.16 69.06
C MET A 1 -33.07 7.66 69.14
N GLY A 2 -34.19 6.93 69.43
CA GLY A 2 -34.13 5.47 69.44
C GLY A 2 -33.98 4.90 68.05
N GLU A 3 -33.01 4.00 67.87
CA GLU A 3 -32.83 3.30 66.60
C GLU A 3 -33.90 2.23 66.43
N LEU A 4 -34.51 2.16 65.22
CA LEU A 4 -35.58 1.21 64.94
C LEU A 4 -34.98 -0.22 64.90
N SER A 5 -35.43 -1.08 65.85
CA SER A 5 -34.97 -2.48 65.93
C SER A 5 -36.00 -3.49 65.45
N GLU A 6 -37.28 -3.13 65.47
CA GLU A 6 -38.37 -4.02 65.08
C GLU A 6 -39.43 -3.29 64.25
N LEU A 7 -39.90 -3.91 63.16
CA LEU A 7 -41.08 -3.46 62.43
C LEU A 7 -42.11 -4.58 62.38
N LYS A 8 -43.23 -4.34 63.05
CA LYS A 8 -44.34 -5.33 63.17
C LYS A 8 -45.62 -4.75 62.57
N GLY A 9 -46.39 -5.55 61.85
CA GLY A 9 -47.64 -5.15 61.24
C GLY A 9 -48.67 -6.30 61.20
N ARG A 10 -49.95 -5.96 61.07
CA ARG A 10 -51.05 -6.96 60.93
C ARG A 10 -51.05 -7.53 59.50
N MET A 11 -51.80 -8.64 59.27
CA MET A 11 -51.89 -9.31 57.94
C MET A 11 -52.20 -8.32 56.83
N ARG A 12 -51.50 -8.47 55.72
CA ARG A 12 -51.59 -7.64 54.50
C ARG A 12 -51.10 -6.18 54.62
N ALA A 13 -50.47 -5.78 55.71
CA ALA A 13 -49.78 -4.49 55.76
C ALA A 13 -48.73 -4.40 54.64
N LEU A 14 -48.67 -3.26 53.98
CA LEU A 14 -47.72 -2.99 52.90
C LEU A 14 -47.79 -3.95 51.65
N ARG A 15 -48.95 -4.67 51.50
CA ARG A 15 -49.10 -5.66 50.42
C ARG A 15 -48.96 -5.05 49.03
N ASN A 16 -49.40 -3.82 48.82
CA ASN A 16 -49.40 -3.17 47.49
C ASN A 16 -48.18 -2.28 47.23
N VAL A 17 -47.20 -2.32 48.12
CA VAL A 17 -45.94 -1.54 47.94
C VAL A 17 -45.12 -2.12 46.80
N LYS A 18 -44.80 -1.28 45.84
CA LYS A 18 -43.97 -1.66 44.67
C LYS A 18 -42.50 -1.33 44.87
N LYS A 19 -42.19 -0.30 45.66
CA LYS A 19 -40.82 0.13 45.95
C LYS A 19 -40.62 0.21 47.46
N VAL A 20 -39.54 -0.41 47.92
CA VAL A 20 -39.10 -0.38 49.30
C VAL A 20 -37.71 0.20 49.38
N ARG A 21 -37.52 1.17 50.24
CA ARG A 21 -36.19 1.74 50.52
C ARG A 21 -35.93 1.64 52.03
N LEU A 22 -34.87 0.91 52.38
CA LEU A 22 -34.45 0.66 53.76
C LEU A 22 -33.03 1.18 53.92
N VAL A 23 -32.85 2.34 54.49
CA VAL A 23 -31.54 3.04 54.55
C VAL A 23 -31.22 3.35 56.02
N ASN A 24 -29.97 3.08 56.41
CA ASN A 24 -29.43 3.37 57.73
C ASN A 24 -30.24 2.75 58.87
N LEU A 25 -30.58 1.47 58.73
CA LEU A 25 -31.30 0.68 59.72
C LEU A 25 -30.44 -0.50 60.25
N PRO A 26 -29.27 -0.24 60.84
CA PRO A 26 -28.31 -1.31 61.18
C PRO A 26 -28.79 -2.25 62.28
N LYS A 27 -29.73 -1.78 63.13
CA LYS A 27 -30.28 -2.58 64.22
C LYS A 27 -31.62 -3.23 63.91
N LEU A 28 -32.21 -3.02 62.74
CA LEU A 28 -33.49 -3.64 62.39
C LEU A 28 -33.26 -5.14 62.05
N SER A 29 -33.48 -5.94 63.11
CA SER A 29 -33.30 -7.41 63.05
C SER A 29 -34.59 -8.19 62.97
N VAL A 30 -35.72 -7.59 63.31
CA VAL A 30 -37.04 -8.26 63.35
C VAL A 30 -38.04 -7.52 62.46
N MET A 31 -38.45 -8.17 61.36
CA MET A 31 -39.55 -7.71 60.53
C MET A 31 -40.66 -8.76 60.49
N VAL A 32 -41.71 -8.57 61.22
CA VAL A 32 -42.87 -9.49 61.28
C VAL A 32 -44.07 -8.87 60.58
N LEU A 33 -44.03 -9.00 59.24
CA LEU A 33 -45.07 -8.47 58.37
C LEU A 33 -45.56 -9.62 57.46
N ARG A 34 -46.50 -10.45 58.00
CA ARG A 34 -47.04 -11.56 57.21
C ARG A 34 -47.70 -11.06 55.91
N PHE A 35 -47.35 -11.60 54.77
CA PHE A 35 -47.84 -11.19 53.46
C PHE A 35 -47.56 -9.74 53.07
N ALA A 36 -46.61 -9.05 53.71
CA ALA A 36 -46.11 -7.77 53.29
C ALA A 36 -45.16 -7.96 52.06
N PHE A 37 -45.00 -6.90 51.33
CA PHE A 37 -44.04 -6.81 50.22
C PHE A 37 -44.23 -7.83 49.09
N VAL A 38 -45.39 -8.47 48.96
CA VAL A 38 -45.70 -9.48 47.97
C VAL A 38 -45.56 -8.92 46.54
N ASN A 39 -45.80 -7.60 46.36
CA ASN A 39 -45.76 -6.93 45.08
C ASN A 39 -44.53 -6.03 44.89
N VAL A 40 -43.47 -6.18 45.69
CA VAL A 40 -42.27 -5.36 45.62
C VAL A 40 -41.52 -5.69 44.34
N LYS A 41 -41.27 -4.66 43.52
CA LYS A 41 -40.48 -4.72 42.29
C LYS A 41 -39.10 -4.08 42.44
N GLU A 42 -39.01 -3.07 43.29
CA GLU A 42 -37.79 -2.31 43.53
C GLU A 42 -37.46 -2.34 45.03
N LEU A 43 -36.23 -2.74 45.33
CA LEU A 43 -35.70 -2.78 46.68
C LEU A 43 -34.35 -2.09 46.74
N GLU A 44 -34.26 -1.03 47.54
CA GLU A 44 -33.02 -0.35 47.90
C GLU A 44 -32.73 -0.64 49.38
N MET A 45 -31.56 -1.22 49.64
CA MET A 45 -31.10 -1.49 51.01
C MET A 45 -29.70 -0.93 51.18
N GLU A 46 -29.55 -0.06 52.15
CA GLU A 46 -28.26 0.50 52.51
C GLU A 46 -28.12 0.44 54.03
N ASN A 47 -27.05 -0.17 54.51
CA ASN A 47 -26.80 -0.36 55.93
C ASN A 47 -28.01 -0.99 56.70
N ALA A 48 -28.61 -2.05 56.09
CA ALA A 48 -29.74 -2.80 56.62
C ALA A 48 -29.61 -4.30 56.33
N SER A 49 -28.45 -4.85 56.38
CA SER A 49 -28.10 -6.22 55.92
C SER A 49 -28.79 -7.37 56.69
N LEU A 50 -29.17 -7.12 57.91
CA LEU A 50 -29.86 -8.15 58.74
C LEU A 50 -31.24 -8.56 58.19
N LEU A 51 -31.83 -7.79 57.27
CA LEU A 51 -33.11 -8.10 56.64
C LEU A 51 -33.00 -9.07 55.45
N GLU A 52 -31.82 -9.48 55.07
CA GLU A 52 -31.60 -10.47 53.97
C GLU A 52 -32.26 -11.82 54.28
N SER A 53 -32.48 -12.14 55.55
CA SER A 53 -33.18 -13.34 56.00
C SER A 53 -34.72 -13.28 55.87
N HIS A 54 -35.26 -12.11 55.52
CA HIS A 54 -36.71 -12.00 55.29
C HIS A 54 -37.09 -12.71 53.99
N GLU A 55 -38.04 -13.64 54.04
CA GLU A 55 -38.34 -14.57 52.92
C GLU A 55 -38.56 -13.87 51.57
N VAL A 56 -39.40 -12.83 51.50
CA VAL A 56 -39.71 -12.14 50.24
C VAL A 56 -38.63 -11.16 49.84
N LEU A 57 -38.08 -10.37 50.78
CA LEU A 57 -37.02 -9.39 50.47
C LEU A 57 -35.72 -10.08 50.12
N GLY A 58 -35.39 -11.16 50.82
CA GLY A 58 -34.21 -11.97 50.51
C GLY A 58 -34.26 -12.61 49.13
N GLU A 59 -35.46 -13.02 48.67
CA GLU A 59 -35.65 -13.55 47.32
C GLU A 59 -35.49 -12.47 46.25
N VAL A 60 -36.03 -11.27 46.43
CA VAL A 60 -35.87 -10.13 45.51
C VAL A 60 -34.39 -9.73 45.39
N MET A 61 -33.68 -9.68 46.52
CA MET A 61 -32.23 -9.38 46.51
C MET A 61 -31.40 -10.45 45.80
N ARG A 62 -31.70 -11.73 46.02
CA ARG A 62 -31.01 -12.82 45.33
C ARG A 62 -31.20 -12.73 43.81
N LYS A 63 -32.45 -12.51 43.36
CA LYS A 63 -32.72 -12.34 41.91
C LYS A 63 -32.00 -11.13 41.32
N LYS A 64 -31.94 -10.00 42.04
CA LYS A 64 -31.21 -8.81 41.58
C LYS A 64 -29.71 -9.06 41.47
N ARG A 65 -29.06 -9.68 42.45
CA ARG A 65 -27.63 -10.03 42.43
C ARG A 65 -27.30 -11.03 41.30
N GLU A 66 -28.21 -11.96 41.03
CA GLU A 66 -28.05 -12.93 39.97
C GLU A 66 -28.15 -12.28 38.58
N GLU A 67 -29.06 -11.33 38.41
CA GLU A 67 -29.21 -10.56 37.20
C GLU A 67 -28.00 -9.63 36.95
N GLU A 68 -27.49 -8.96 38.00
CA GLU A 68 -26.27 -8.14 37.93
C GLU A 68 -25.08 -9.01 37.54
N ARG A 69 -24.83 -10.15 38.16
CA ARG A 69 -23.75 -11.08 37.77
C ARG A 69 -23.84 -11.51 36.30
N ARG A 70 -25.07 -11.82 35.85
CA ARG A 70 -25.29 -12.24 34.46
C ARG A 70 -25.00 -11.09 33.48
N ARG A 71 -25.30 -9.85 33.80
CA ARG A 71 -24.96 -8.67 32.99
C ARG A 71 -23.46 -8.44 32.94
N GLU A 72 -22.79 -8.50 34.08
CA GLU A 72 -21.32 -8.37 34.15
C GLU A 72 -20.58 -9.49 33.38
N GLU A 73 -21.11 -10.70 33.44
CA GLU A 73 -20.54 -11.82 32.70
C GLU A 73 -20.73 -11.69 31.17
N GLU A 74 -21.90 -11.19 30.77
CA GLU A 74 -22.19 -10.91 29.36
C GLU A 74 -21.34 -9.75 28.81
N GLU A 75 -21.16 -8.69 29.61
CA GLU A 75 -20.30 -7.56 29.26
C GLU A 75 -18.84 -7.99 29.08
N ARG A 76 -18.28 -8.74 30.05
CA ARG A 76 -16.92 -9.31 29.94
C ARG A 76 -16.76 -10.18 28.71
N ARG A 77 -17.78 -10.98 28.37
CA ARG A 77 -17.73 -11.82 27.17
C ARG A 77 -17.70 -10.97 25.88
N ARG A 78 -18.49 -9.89 25.84
CA ARG A 78 -18.49 -8.95 24.69
C ARG A 78 -17.15 -8.26 24.55
N GLU A 79 -16.57 -7.78 25.64
CA GLU A 79 -15.24 -7.14 25.64
C GLU A 79 -14.14 -8.12 25.18
N GLU A 80 -14.19 -9.37 25.64
CA GLU A 80 -13.24 -10.40 25.21
C GLU A 80 -13.40 -10.75 23.72
N GLU A 81 -14.63 -10.85 23.22
CA GLU A 81 -14.89 -11.08 21.79
C GLU A 81 -14.42 -9.90 20.92
N GLU A 82 -14.62 -8.67 21.38
CA GLU A 82 -14.16 -7.48 20.68
C GLU A 82 -12.64 -7.40 20.64
N ARG A 83 -11.98 -7.69 21.78
CA ARG A 83 -10.51 -7.75 21.83
C ARG A 83 -9.95 -8.80 20.86
N LYS A 84 -10.54 -9.99 20.82
CA LYS A 84 -10.12 -11.06 19.88
C LYS A 84 -10.28 -10.62 18.42
N ARG A 85 -11.36 -9.91 18.09
CA ARG A 85 -11.57 -9.37 16.73
C ARG A 85 -10.51 -8.32 16.36
N GLN A 86 -10.17 -7.44 17.30
CA GLN A 86 -9.14 -6.41 17.09
C GLN A 86 -7.76 -7.06 16.89
N GLU A 87 -7.39 -8.03 17.73
CA GLU A 87 -6.14 -8.78 17.61
C GLU A 87 -6.05 -9.55 16.28
N GLU A 88 -7.14 -10.15 15.82
CA GLU A 88 -7.20 -10.86 14.54
C GLU A 88 -7.08 -9.89 13.35
N GLU A 89 -7.73 -8.73 13.41
CA GLU A 89 -7.63 -7.70 12.38
C GLU A 89 -6.22 -7.11 12.28
N GLU A 90 -5.57 -6.85 13.42
CA GLU A 90 -4.18 -6.39 13.45
C GLU A 90 -3.22 -7.43 12.85
N ARG A 91 -3.38 -8.71 13.22
CA ARG A 91 -2.58 -9.80 12.65
C ARG A 91 -2.77 -9.90 11.14
N ARG A 92 -3.99 -9.72 10.64
CA ARG A 92 -4.27 -9.72 9.19
C ARG A 92 -3.58 -8.57 8.48
N LYS A 93 -3.65 -7.35 9.04
CA LYS A 93 -2.97 -6.16 8.50
C LYS A 93 -1.45 -6.33 8.47
N GLU A 94 -0.88 -6.89 9.53
CA GLU A 94 0.56 -7.14 9.61
C GLU A 94 1.01 -8.19 8.59
N MET A 95 0.25 -9.27 8.43
CA MET A 95 0.53 -10.31 7.44
C MET A 95 0.46 -9.76 6.00
N GLU A 96 -0.53 -8.92 5.70
CA GLU A 96 -0.66 -8.26 4.40
C GLU A 96 0.51 -7.30 4.13
N ARG A 97 0.94 -6.55 5.14
CA ARG A 97 2.12 -5.68 5.06
C ARG A 97 3.41 -6.46 4.80
N GLN A 98 3.62 -7.58 5.49
CA GLN A 98 4.78 -8.44 5.27
C GLN A 98 4.77 -9.05 3.87
N LYS A 99 3.59 -9.46 3.37
CA LYS A 99 3.44 -9.96 2.02
C LYS A 99 3.81 -8.90 0.97
N GLN A 100 3.34 -7.66 1.13
CA GLN A 100 3.68 -6.54 0.25
C GLN A 100 5.19 -6.25 0.25
N LEU A 101 5.83 -6.25 1.43
CA LEU A 101 7.27 -6.08 1.56
C LEU A 101 8.08 -7.20 0.86
N MET A 102 7.61 -8.45 0.95
CA MET A 102 8.25 -9.56 0.25
C MET A 102 8.09 -9.45 -1.27
N GLU A 103 6.90 -9.11 -1.76
CA GLU A 103 6.65 -8.89 -3.18
C GLU A 103 7.47 -7.73 -3.75
N GLU A 104 7.62 -6.65 -2.98
CA GLU A 104 8.46 -5.51 -3.34
C GLU A 104 9.94 -5.91 -3.42
N LYS A 105 10.43 -6.66 -2.43
CA LYS A 105 11.80 -7.16 -2.42
C LYS A 105 12.07 -8.08 -3.63
N GLU A 106 11.17 -9.01 -3.91
CA GLU A 106 11.27 -9.91 -5.05
C GLU A 106 11.28 -9.14 -6.38
N ARG A 107 10.43 -8.11 -6.51
CA ARG A 107 10.44 -7.24 -7.70
C ARG A 107 11.78 -6.54 -7.89
N ARG A 108 12.38 -6.00 -6.81
CA ARG A 108 13.69 -5.34 -6.87
C ARG A 108 14.82 -6.31 -7.23
N GLU A 109 14.78 -7.53 -6.72
CA GLU A 109 15.74 -8.59 -7.04
C GLU A 109 15.61 -9.05 -8.51
N ASN A 110 14.41 -9.08 -9.06
CA ASN A 110 14.12 -9.45 -10.44
C ASN A 110 14.26 -8.26 -11.43
N GLY A 111 14.59 -7.06 -10.95
CA GLY A 111 14.75 -5.88 -11.79
C GLY A 111 13.43 -5.34 -12.37
N ILE A 112 12.29 -5.59 -11.72
CA ILE A 112 11.00 -5.04 -12.13
C ILE A 112 10.77 -3.71 -11.42
N VAL A 113 10.59 -2.65 -12.18
CA VAL A 113 10.38 -1.27 -11.71
C VAL A 113 8.96 -0.85 -12.02
N ILE A 114 8.20 -0.49 -10.99
CA ILE A 114 6.82 0.00 -11.13
C ILE A 114 6.69 1.47 -10.73
N CYS A 115 7.59 1.97 -9.88
CA CYS A 115 7.60 3.36 -9.41
C CYS A 115 9.03 3.93 -9.35
N LEU A 116 9.11 5.24 -9.10
CA LEU A 116 10.35 5.99 -9.04
C LEU A 116 11.36 5.43 -8.04
N ASP A 117 10.88 5.16 -6.82
CA ASP A 117 11.73 4.70 -5.72
C ASP A 117 12.40 3.35 -6.04
N ASP A 118 11.73 2.51 -6.83
CA ASP A 118 12.30 1.24 -7.27
C ASP A 118 13.55 1.44 -8.13
N LEU A 119 13.52 2.37 -9.09
CA LEU A 119 14.65 2.58 -10.01
C LEU A 119 15.93 3.02 -9.28
N GLU A 120 15.80 3.91 -8.29
CA GLU A 120 16.94 4.41 -7.52
C GLU A 120 17.57 3.34 -6.61
N HIS A 121 16.74 2.41 -6.12
CA HIS A 121 17.15 1.37 -5.18
C HIS A 121 17.52 0.03 -5.83
N LEU A 122 17.47 -0.06 -7.17
CA LEU A 122 17.91 -1.26 -7.88
C LEU A 122 19.39 -1.56 -7.67
N SER A 123 19.70 -2.84 -7.52
CA SER A 123 21.10 -3.31 -7.53
C SER A 123 21.77 -2.99 -8.86
N PRO A 124 22.99 -2.42 -8.88
CA PRO A 124 23.74 -2.18 -10.12
C PRO A 124 24.14 -3.46 -10.86
N ASN A 125 24.09 -4.62 -10.18
CA ASN A 125 24.50 -5.91 -10.72
C ASN A 125 23.37 -6.68 -11.42
N LEU A 126 22.20 -6.05 -11.64
CA LEU A 126 21.11 -6.68 -12.35
C LEU A 126 21.46 -6.95 -13.80
N THR A 127 21.06 -8.12 -14.29
CA THR A 127 21.27 -8.52 -15.69
C THR A 127 20.07 -8.21 -16.60
N SER A 128 18.90 -7.98 -16.01
CA SER A 128 17.68 -7.60 -16.72
C SER A 128 16.90 -6.57 -15.90
N ILE A 129 16.35 -5.55 -16.57
CA ILE A 129 15.46 -4.56 -15.99
C ILE A 129 14.22 -4.44 -16.86
N THR A 130 13.05 -4.54 -16.23
CA THR A 130 11.75 -4.25 -16.86
C THR A 130 11.08 -3.11 -16.13
N ILE A 131 10.78 -2.00 -16.81
CA ILE A 131 10.17 -0.80 -16.27
C ILE A 131 8.70 -0.75 -16.70
N GLN A 132 7.81 -0.61 -15.71
CA GLN A 132 6.36 -0.57 -15.89
C GLN A 132 5.76 0.67 -15.24
N SER A 133 4.91 1.40 -15.95
CA SER A 133 4.08 2.48 -15.39
C SER A 133 4.83 3.64 -14.69
N CYS A 134 6.06 3.96 -15.06
CA CYS A 134 6.86 5.04 -14.47
C CYS A 134 6.56 6.43 -15.07
N LYS A 135 5.31 6.87 -15.10
CA LYS A 135 4.92 8.21 -15.59
C LYS A 135 5.42 9.36 -14.72
N ASP A 136 5.40 9.16 -13.42
CA ASP A 136 5.67 10.21 -12.43
C ASP A 136 7.16 10.47 -12.15
N TYR A 137 8.05 9.87 -12.95
CA TYR A 137 9.49 10.14 -12.84
C TYR A 137 9.79 11.61 -13.15
N ARG A 138 10.31 12.37 -12.17
CA ARG A 138 10.50 13.84 -12.24
C ARG A 138 11.94 14.30 -12.42
N SER A 139 12.90 13.40 -12.53
CA SER A 139 14.28 13.75 -12.85
C SER A 139 14.40 14.11 -14.33
N GLU A 140 15.16 15.17 -14.63
CA GLU A 140 15.47 15.54 -16.01
C GLU A 140 16.38 14.52 -16.70
N VAL A 141 17.24 13.88 -15.92
CA VAL A 141 18.24 12.92 -16.43
C VAL A 141 17.87 11.51 -16.00
N LEU A 142 17.77 10.62 -16.96
CA LEU A 142 17.63 9.20 -16.75
C LEU A 142 18.88 8.50 -17.29
N ASP A 143 19.75 8.05 -16.37
CA ASP A 143 21.05 7.45 -16.69
C ASP A 143 21.08 5.98 -16.27
N PHE A 144 21.15 5.09 -17.26
CA PHE A 144 21.27 3.66 -17.06
C PHE A 144 22.73 3.16 -16.99
N SER A 145 23.73 4.01 -17.21
CA SER A 145 25.14 3.62 -17.30
C SER A 145 25.70 2.98 -16.04
N ARG A 146 25.04 3.19 -14.89
CA ARG A 146 25.42 2.56 -13.62
C ARG A 146 25.18 1.04 -13.56
N PHE A 147 24.32 0.51 -14.44
CA PHE A 147 23.99 -0.91 -14.47
C PHE A 147 24.97 -1.66 -15.39
N THR A 148 26.19 -1.86 -14.91
CA THR A 148 27.31 -2.39 -15.71
C THR A 148 27.13 -3.83 -16.17
N GLU A 149 26.35 -4.63 -15.44
CA GLU A 149 26.07 -6.04 -15.76
C GLU A 149 24.78 -6.23 -16.57
N LEU A 150 24.08 -5.14 -16.89
CA LEU A 150 22.78 -5.21 -17.57
C LEU A 150 22.93 -5.76 -18.98
N LYS A 151 22.16 -6.79 -19.29
CA LYS A 151 22.08 -7.41 -20.62
C LYS A 151 20.82 -7.02 -21.38
N GLU A 152 19.73 -6.83 -20.65
CA GLU A 152 18.42 -6.52 -21.24
C GLU A 152 17.75 -5.38 -20.49
N LEU A 153 17.33 -4.35 -21.22
CA LEU A 153 16.50 -3.24 -20.74
C LEU A 153 15.18 -3.23 -21.50
N LYS A 154 14.08 -3.43 -20.81
CA LYS A 154 12.74 -3.29 -21.34
C LYS A 154 12.01 -2.16 -20.63
N ILE A 155 11.47 -1.22 -21.39
CA ILE A 155 10.60 -0.15 -20.89
C ILE A 155 9.24 -0.37 -21.55
N GLU A 156 8.20 -0.59 -20.76
CA GLU A 156 6.84 -0.76 -21.27
C GLU A 156 6.24 0.57 -21.72
N GLY A 157 5.08 0.54 -22.35
CA GLY A 157 4.46 1.74 -22.90
C GLY A 157 4.06 2.77 -21.84
N GLU A 158 3.96 4.03 -22.25
CA GLU A 158 3.53 5.18 -21.45
C GLU A 158 4.40 5.46 -20.21
N CYS A 159 5.72 5.28 -20.33
CA CYS A 159 6.69 5.57 -19.27
C CYS A 159 7.47 6.85 -19.55
N PHE A 160 7.84 7.56 -18.47
CA PHE A 160 8.78 8.68 -18.52
C PHE A 160 8.34 9.89 -19.35
N ASP A 161 7.31 10.60 -18.88
CA ASP A 161 6.85 11.83 -19.52
C ASP A 161 7.76 13.06 -19.28
N TYR A 162 8.63 13.00 -18.26
CA TYR A 162 9.40 14.17 -17.84
C TYR A 162 10.88 14.18 -18.29
N PRO A 163 11.65 13.04 -18.24
CA PRO A 163 13.06 13.07 -18.61
C PRO A 163 13.31 13.60 -20.00
N ASN A 164 14.26 14.53 -20.10
CA ASN A 164 14.71 15.12 -21.37
C ASN A 164 16.14 14.67 -21.77
N LYS A 165 16.85 14.00 -20.86
CA LYS A 165 18.18 13.44 -21.11
C LYS A 165 18.20 11.96 -20.74
N VAL A 166 18.35 11.10 -21.73
CA VAL A 166 18.41 9.65 -21.56
C VAL A 166 19.76 9.14 -22.00
N ARG A 167 20.46 8.40 -21.10
CA ARG A 167 21.83 7.95 -21.32
C ARG A 167 22.01 6.47 -21.07
N MET A 168 22.71 5.82 -21.98
CA MET A 168 23.19 4.45 -21.92
C MET A 168 24.63 4.45 -22.46
N GLU A 169 25.59 4.67 -21.56
CA GLU A 169 26.99 4.82 -21.99
C GLU A 169 27.90 3.78 -21.32
N GLY A 170 28.80 3.17 -22.10
CA GLY A 170 29.81 2.24 -21.58
C GLY A 170 29.27 0.93 -21.02
N MET A 171 28.04 0.55 -21.34
CA MET A 171 27.39 -0.66 -20.85
C MET A 171 27.86 -1.89 -21.61
N LYS A 172 28.93 -2.51 -21.11
CA LYS A 172 29.68 -3.57 -21.83
C LYS A 172 28.90 -4.86 -22.04
N GLN A 173 27.91 -5.15 -21.20
CA GLN A 173 27.12 -6.38 -21.28
C GLN A 173 25.76 -6.19 -21.95
N LEU A 174 25.34 -4.94 -22.25
CA LEU A 174 24.02 -4.63 -22.78
C LEU A 174 23.85 -5.22 -24.18
N LYS A 175 22.84 -6.09 -24.35
CA LYS A 175 22.60 -6.83 -25.63
C LYS A 175 21.32 -6.37 -26.32
N ARG A 176 20.31 -5.99 -25.54
CA ARG A 176 19.00 -5.63 -26.07
C ARG A 176 18.40 -4.46 -25.29
N VAL A 177 17.86 -3.51 -26.04
CA VAL A 177 17.03 -2.43 -25.51
C VAL A 177 15.70 -2.43 -26.25
N GLU A 178 14.61 -2.49 -25.49
CA GLU A 178 13.24 -2.40 -26.00
C GLU A 178 12.49 -1.31 -25.25
N ILE A 179 12.02 -0.30 -25.98
CA ILE A 179 11.22 0.81 -25.44
C ILE A 179 9.84 0.71 -26.07
N GLY A 180 8.80 0.62 -25.24
CA GLY A 180 7.41 0.54 -25.66
C GLY A 180 6.92 1.83 -26.32
N TRP A 181 5.63 1.93 -26.49
CA TRP A 181 4.99 3.08 -27.14
C TRP A 181 4.77 4.25 -26.17
N SER A 182 4.73 5.48 -26.70
CA SER A 182 4.47 6.72 -25.93
C SER A 182 5.38 6.90 -24.71
N CYS A 183 6.67 6.63 -24.84
CA CYS A 183 7.66 6.86 -23.82
C CYS A 183 8.48 8.11 -24.13
N PHE A 184 8.98 8.79 -23.08
CA PHE A 184 9.83 9.96 -23.21
C PHE A 184 9.17 11.09 -24.01
N THR A 185 8.00 11.51 -23.57
CA THR A 185 7.17 12.50 -24.26
C THR A 185 7.46 13.93 -23.81
N SER A 186 8.53 14.16 -23.04
CA SER A 186 8.96 15.47 -22.55
C SER A 186 9.03 16.51 -23.68
N THR A 187 8.50 17.69 -23.40
CA THR A 187 8.53 18.85 -24.30
C THR A 187 9.54 19.92 -23.87
N ASN A 188 10.42 19.58 -22.91
CA ASN A 188 11.48 20.49 -22.45
C ASN A 188 12.47 20.81 -23.58
N ALA A 189 13.27 21.86 -23.40
CA ALA A 189 14.35 22.18 -24.31
C ALA A 189 15.55 21.20 -24.12
N ASP A 190 16.39 21.10 -25.13
CA ASP A 190 17.63 20.31 -25.10
C ASP A 190 17.46 18.83 -24.81
N ASN A 191 16.41 18.24 -25.36
CA ASN A 191 16.09 16.84 -25.22
C ASN A 191 17.06 15.96 -26.01
N GLU A 192 17.73 15.00 -25.34
CA GLU A 192 18.71 14.14 -25.99
C GLU A 192 18.56 12.65 -25.58
N LEU A 193 18.73 11.75 -26.53
CA LEU A 193 18.99 10.34 -26.32
C LEU A 193 20.39 10.01 -26.75
N VAL A 194 21.22 9.47 -25.86
CA VAL A 194 22.60 9.03 -26.13
C VAL A 194 22.72 7.54 -25.79
N VAL A 195 23.12 6.76 -26.81
CA VAL A 195 23.52 5.35 -26.66
C VAL A 195 24.92 5.19 -27.23
N LYS A 196 25.89 5.01 -26.32
CA LYS A 196 27.29 5.09 -26.70
C LYS A 196 28.15 4.02 -26.03
N ASP A 197 29.13 3.51 -26.80
CA ASP A 197 30.16 2.58 -26.31
C ASP A 197 29.54 1.35 -25.58
N CYS A 198 28.47 0.78 -26.18
CA CYS A 198 27.82 -0.46 -25.77
C CYS A 198 28.13 -1.57 -26.81
N PRO A 199 29.32 -2.21 -26.76
CA PRO A 199 29.82 -3.06 -27.82
C PRO A 199 29.02 -4.33 -28.06
N GLU A 200 28.32 -4.87 -27.05
CA GLU A 200 27.51 -6.07 -27.15
C GLU A 200 26.05 -5.79 -27.59
N LEU A 201 25.64 -4.51 -27.69
CA LEU A 201 24.27 -4.16 -28.07
C LEU A 201 23.96 -4.59 -29.49
N SER A 202 23.12 -5.58 -29.66
CA SER A 202 22.76 -6.18 -30.94
C SER A 202 21.41 -5.69 -31.49
N GLU A 203 20.52 -5.26 -30.63
CA GLU A 203 19.17 -4.83 -30.99
C GLU A 203 18.70 -3.62 -30.15
N LEU A 204 18.25 -2.56 -30.85
CA LEU A 204 17.61 -1.39 -30.26
C LEU A 204 16.25 -1.21 -30.93
N VAL A 205 15.18 -1.36 -30.13
CA VAL A 205 13.78 -1.24 -30.56
C VAL A 205 13.11 -0.11 -29.81
N ILE A 206 12.56 0.85 -30.53
CA ILE A 206 11.82 1.99 -29.98
C ILE A 206 10.41 1.96 -30.57
N GLY A 207 9.40 1.93 -29.73
CA GLY A 207 7.99 1.93 -30.12
C GLY A 207 7.53 3.27 -30.70
N SER A 208 6.28 3.34 -31.11
CA SER A 208 5.72 4.55 -31.70
C SER A 208 5.46 5.65 -30.67
N ASN A 209 5.45 6.91 -31.11
CA ASN A 209 5.23 8.12 -30.28
C ASN A 209 6.27 8.32 -29.17
N CYS A 210 7.46 7.75 -29.31
CA CYS A 210 8.54 7.94 -28.34
C CYS A 210 9.45 9.09 -28.79
N PHE A 211 10.00 9.81 -27.80
CA PHE A 211 10.98 10.86 -28.05
C PHE A 211 10.53 11.91 -29.08
N SER A 212 9.24 12.20 -29.16
CA SER A 212 8.65 13.03 -30.24
C SER A 212 9.21 14.45 -30.29
N SER A 213 9.61 15.02 -29.14
CA SER A 213 10.17 16.37 -29.01
C SER A 213 11.69 16.37 -28.77
N PHE A 214 12.34 15.23 -28.86
CA PHE A 214 13.80 15.15 -28.72
C PHE A 214 14.49 15.75 -29.93
N THR A 215 15.51 16.56 -29.68
CA THR A 215 16.27 17.31 -30.70
C THR A 215 17.58 16.65 -31.07
N SER A 216 18.03 15.68 -30.27
CA SER A 216 19.27 14.93 -30.50
C SER A 216 19.07 13.44 -30.28
N PHE A 217 19.50 12.65 -31.24
CA PHE A 217 19.57 11.19 -31.17
C PHE A 217 20.94 10.72 -31.63
N GLN A 218 21.75 10.26 -30.68
CA GLN A 218 23.15 9.90 -30.93
C GLN A 218 23.39 8.43 -30.65
N LEU A 219 23.89 7.72 -31.69
CA LEU A 219 24.32 6.35 -31.59
C LEU A 219 25.79 6.25 -32.04
N SER A 220 26.67 5.77 -31.15
CA SER A 220 28.08 5.59 -31.51
C SER A 220 28.77 4.48 -30.73
N GLY A 221 29.77 3.82 -31.33
CA GLY A 221 30.52 2.74 -30.66
C GLY A 221 29.69 1.51 -30.32
N LEU A 222 28.73 1.15 -31.19
CA LEU A 222 27.81 0.01 -31.06
C LEU A 222 28.23 -1.07 -32.10
N SER A 223 29.41 -1.65 -31.92
CA SER A 223 30.03 -2.54 -32.91
C SER A 223 29.23 -3.80 -33.23
N SER A 224 28.40 -4.29 -32.30
CA SER A 224 27.54 -5.47 -32.51
C SER A 224 26.11 -5.15 -32.94
N LEU A 225 25.73 -3.86 -33.10
CA LEU A 225 24.34 -3.50 -33.41
C LEU A 225 23.96 -3.97 -34.81
N LYS A 226 23.03 -4.91 -34.89
CA LYS A 226 22.51 -5.48 -36.14
C LYS A 226 21.20 -4.85 -36.56
N ARG A 227 20.33 -4.54 -35.58
CA ARG A 227 18.99 -4.03 -35.84
C ARG A 227 18.72 -2.76 -35.05
N LEU A 228 18.33 -1.71 -35.75
CA LEU A 228 17.72 -0.50 -35.21
C LEU A 228 16.30 -0.39 -35.75
N SER A 229 15.30 -0.45 -34.88
CA SER A 229 13.89 -0.30 -35.24
C SER A 229 13.27 0.85 -34.47
N ILE A 230 12.68 1.81 -35.15
CA ILE A 230 12.02 2.99 -34.58
C ILE A 230 10.61 3.04 -35.13
N GLY A 231 9.60 3.05 -34.23
CA GLY A 231 8.19 3.17 -34.56
C GLY A 231 7.82 4.54 -35.13
N SER A 232 6.57 4.72 -35.48
CA SER A 232 6.09 5.97 -36.10
C SER A 232 6.07 7.15 -35.12
N TYR A 233 6.20 8.38 -35.64
CA TYR A 233 6.11 9.66 -34.91
C TYR A 233 7.19 9.88 -33.85
N CYS A 234 8.36 9.29 -34.01
CA CYS A 234 9.51 9.45 -33.14
C CYS A 234 10.47 10.50 -33.66
N PHE A 235 11.15 11.22 -32.77
CA PHE A 235 12.28 12.13 -33.10
C PHE A 235 11.98 13.11 -34.25
N LYS A 236 10.84 13.75 -34.23
CA LYS A 236 10.37 14.57 -35.39
C LYS A 236 11.39 15.64 -35.86
N GLU A 237 12.06 16.28 -34.89
CA GLU A 237 12.99 17.40 -35.14
C GLU A 237 14.45 17.02 -34.82
N ALA A 238 14.72 15.76 -34.42
CA ALA A 238 16.03 15.37 -33.97
C ALA A 238 17.05 15.30 -35.11
N ARG A 239 18.29 15.62 -34.78
CA ARG A 239 19.43 15.25 -35.62
C ARG A 239 19.64 13.75 -35.51
N PHE A 240 19.79 13.07 -36.64
CA PHE A 240 20.01 11.64 -36.71
C PHE A 240 21.46 11.33 -37.02
N GLU A 241 22.19 10.88 -35.99
CA GLU A 241 23.61 10.57 -36.13
C GLU A 241 23.90 9.12 -35.75
N VAL A 242 24.35 8.35 -36.71
CA VAL A 242 24.70 6.93 -36.59
C VAL A 242 26.16 6.78 -37.03
N ARG A 243 27.06 6.47 -36.08
CA ARG A 243 28.50 6.40 -36.35
C ARG A 243 29.13 5.15 -35.75
N LYS A 244 30.12 4.58 -36.43
CA LYS A 244 30.89 3.41 -35.97
C LYS A 244 30.02 2.20 -35.65
N MET A 245 29.23 1.76 -36.63
CA MET A 245 28.35 0.61 -36.55
C MET A 245 28.73 -0.44 -37.58
N GLU A 246 29.74 -1.25 -37.25
CA GLU A 246 30.31 -2.22 -38.13
C GLU A 246 29.37 -3.36 -38.56
N SER A 247 28.46 -3.75 -37.63
CA SER A 247 27.57 -4.90 -37.80
C SER A 247 26.13 -4.54 -38.18
N LEU A 248 25.85 -3.25 -38.48
CA LEU A 248 24.48 -2.80 -38.71
C LEU A 248 23.92 -3.35 -40.03
N GLU A 249 22.92 -4.21 -39.91
CA GLU A 249 22.27 -4.87 -41.04
C GLU A 249 20.97 -4.19 -41.46
N THR A 250 20.22 -3.67 -40.46
CA THR A 250 18.86 -3.16 -40.69
C THR A 250 18.60 -1.90 -39.89
N ILE A 251 18.15 -0.86 -40.60
CA ILE A 251 17.48 0.32 -39.98
C ILE A 251 16.04 0.33 -40.47
N GLN A 252 15.07 0.24 -39.54
CA GLN A 252 13.67 0.32 -39.84
C GLN A 252 13.09 1.57 -39.17
N LEU A 253 12.51 2.48 -39.96
CA LEU A 253 11.89 3.71 -39.48
C LEU A 253 10.41 3.69 -39.82
N GLY A 254 9.56 3.99 -38.83
CA GLY A 254 8.13 4.19 -39.02
C GLY A 254 7.82 5.54 -39.66
N SER A 255 6.55 5.81 -39.89
CA SER A 255 6.10 7.05 -40.51
C SER A 255 6.41 8.28 -39.65
N SER A 256 6.76 9.39 -40.28
CA SER A 256 7.02 10.70 -39.63
C SER A 256 8.13 10.67 -38.55
N CYS A 257 9.11 9.78 -38.72
CA CYS A 257 10.35 9.85 -37.97
C CYS A 257 11.31 10.79 -38.62
N PHE A 258 11.97 11.65 -37.85
CA PHE A 258 12.95 12.65 -38.36
C PHE A 258 12.41 13.56 -39.47
N GLU A 259 11.09 13.77 -39.53
CA GLU A 259 10.39 14.48 -40.61
C GLU A 259 10.92 15.90 -40.83
N LYS A 260 11.37 16.56 -39.78
CA LYS A 260 11.93 17.92 -39.83
C LYS A 260 13.44 17.95 -39.58
N SER A 261 14.11 16.80 -39.62
CA SER A 261 15.55 16.73 -39.41
C SER A 261 16.29 17.48 -40.52
N LEU A 262 17.11 18.43 -40.15
CA LEU A 262 17.96 19.19 -41.07
C LEU A 262 19.34 18.54 -41.25
N HIS A 263 19.66 17.50 -40.49
CA HIS A 263 20.97 16.89 -40.49
C HIS A 263 20.88 15.38 -40.17
N THR A 264 21.36 14.57 -41.09
CA THR A 264 21.42 13.11 -40.91
C THR A 264 22.82 12.62 -41.30
N VAL A 265 23.47 11.88 -40.42
CA VAL A 265 24.76 11.25 -40.67
C VAL A 265 24.62 9.75 -40.40
N ILE A 266 24.92 8.95 -41.38
CA ILE A 266 25.05 7.48 -41.27
C ILE A 266 26.43 7.12 -41.78
N GLU A 267 27.36 6.81 -40.88
CA GLU A 267 28.74 6.44 -41.20
C GLU A 267 29.01 5.00 -40.77
N GLY A 268 29.28 4.13 -41.71
CA GLY A 268 29.92 2.82 -41.47
C GLY A 268 31.43 2.99 -41.44
N GLU A 269 32.15 2.15 -40.73
CA GLU A 269 33.59 2.04 -40.92
C GLU A 269 33.84 1.28 -42.24
N ARG A 270 34.64 1.86 -43.13
CA ARG A 270 35.23 1.10 -44.24
C ARG A 270 36.40 0.33 -43.67
N GLY A 271 36.33 -1.02 -43.70
CA GLY A 271 37.46 -1.88 -43.46
C GLY A 271 38.59 -1.68 -44.46
#